data_48f9880ea8b57530e0401eacf24d1233
#
_entry.id   48f9880ea8b57530e0401eacf24d1233
#
_cell.length_a   1.000
_cell.length_b   1.000
_cell.length_c   1.000
_cell.angle_alpha   90.00
_cell.angle_beta   90.00
_cell.angle_gamma   90.00
#
_symmetry.space_group_name_H-M   'P 1'
#
loop_
_entity.id
_entity.type
_entity.pdbx_description
1 polymer ?
#
loop_
_entity_poly.entity_id
_entity_poly.type
_entity_poly.pdbx_seq_one_letter_code
_entity_poly.pdbx_strand_id
1 'polypeptide(L)'
;MWPALTGSLLAAALGFHFWWRRNYQALRRQFDEQQKQLAALRESRDDGAAQVRAQQQAVFNSMVEGVLVLDESSKVQLVNRSLEKLFSLAADVRSQTIIEAFRLPELADLVKRLRQECSMQSYTLELPGMEERWVEVNAAAVLDRDGIQRGAILVFHDLTRIKQLERTRQEFVANVSHELRTPLSLIKGFVETLLEGAKNDPEKATRFLQTIEKHTDRLTFLIEDLLTIS
;
A
#
# COMPACT_ATOMS: atom_id res chain seq x y z
N MET A 1 -8.09 97.79 17.21
CA MET A 1 -8.21 96.51 18.02
C MET A 1 -8.43 95.26 17.14
N TRP A 2 -8.47 95.33 15.82
CA TRP A 2 -8.72 94.16 14.95
C TRP A 2 -7.51 93.32 14.53
N PRO A 3 -6.26 93.79 14.43
CA PRO A 3 -5.16 92.94 13.99
C PRO A 3 -4.69 91.83 14.99
N ALA A 4 -4.96 92.04 16.28
CA ALA A 4 -4.57 91.07 17.31
C ALA A 4 -5.46 89.84 17.35
N LEU A 5 -6.73 89.92 16.96
CA LEU A 5 -7.66 88.80 16.90
C LEU A 5 -7.39 87.87 15.66
N THR A 6 -6.94 88.43 14.56
CA THR A 6 -6.60 87.63 13.37
C THR A 6 -5.34 86.82 13.53
N GLY A 7 -4.35 87.33 14.25
CA GLY A 7 -3.09 86.65 14.56
C GLY A 7 -3.29 85.43 15.47
N SER A 8 -4.18 85.56 16.48
CA SER A 8 -4.50 84.47 17.43
C SER A 8 -5.27 83.34 16.75
N LEU A 9 -6.21 83.65 15.84
CA LEU A 9 -6.94 82.63 15.09
C LEU A 9 -6.04 81.86 14.11
N LEU A 10 -5.08 82.54 13.46
CA LEU A 10 -4.10 81.93 12.55
C LEU A 10 -3.15 81.00 13.35
N ALA A 11 -2.66 81.42 14.52
CA ALA A 11 -1.83 80.59 15.37
C ALA A 11 -2.56 79.34 15.90
N ALA A 12 -3.84 79.47 16.26
CA ALA A 12 -4.70 78.34 16.70
C ALA A 12 -4.97 77.36 15.53
N ALA A 13 -5.22 77.85 14.31
CA ALA A 13 -5.43 77.06 13.14
C ALA A 13 -4.16 76.26 12.74
N LEU A 14 -3.01 76.92 12.80
CA LEU A 14 -1.70 76.24 12.56
C LEU A 14 -1.37 75.19 13.61
N GLY A 15 -1.61 75.53 14.92
CA GLY A 15 -1.46 74.55 16.02
C GLY A 15 -2.39 73.35 15.87
N PHE A 16 -3.65 73.58 15.53
CA PHE A 16 -4.60 72.49 15.26
C PHE A 16 -4.19 71.66 14.02
N HIS A 17 -3.75 72.28 12.93
CA HIS A 17 -3.30 71.60 11.73
C HIS A 17 -2.07 70.75 12.03
N PHE A 18 -1.11 71.23 12.80
CA PHE A 18 0.09 70.51 13.21
C PHE A 18 -0.25 69.33 14.13
N TRP A 19 -1.10 69.57 15.12
CA TRP A 19 -1.58 68.51 16.03
C TRP A 19 -2.39 67.46 15.29
N TRP A 20 -3.30 67.84 14.38
CA TRP A 20 -4.08 66.94 13.54
C TRP A 20 -3.17 66.07 12.66
N ARG A 21 -2.21 66.68 12.00
CA ARG A 21 -1.26 66.00 11.12
C ARG A 21 -0.41 64.99 11.87
N ARG A 22 0.03 65.35 13.07
CA ARG A 22 0.81 64.46 13.95
C ARG A 22 -0.03 63.25 14.42
N ASN A 23 -1.27 63.50 14.86
CA ASN A 23 -2.18 62.46 15.35
C ASN A 23 -2.59 61.51 14.19
N TYR A 24 -2.87 62.05 13.01
CA TYR A 24 -3.21 61.30 11.82
C TYR A 24 -2.03 60.41 11.38
N GLN A 25 -0.81 60.93 11.41
CA GLN A 25 0.38 60.14 11.10
C GLN A 25 0.66 59.03 12.13
N ALA A 26 0.41 59.27 13.40
CA ALA A 26 0.54 58.27 14.47
C ALA A 26 -0.48 57.11 14.26
N LEU A 27 -1.76 57.48 14.02
CA LEU A 27 -2.82 56.49 13.74
C LEU A 27 -2.54 55.66 12.48
N ARG A 28 -2.04 56.31 11.44
CA ARG A 28 -1.69 55.63 10.17
C ARG A 28 -0.51 54.65 10.36
N ARG A 29 0.50 55.02 11.18
CA ARG A 29 1.60 54.12 11.52
C ARG A 29 1.11 52.91 12.31
N GLN A 30 0.23 53.07 13.28
CA GLN A 30 -0.37 51.97 14.03
C GLN A 30 -1.15 51.04 13.13
N PHE A 31 -1.92 51.59 12.18
CA PHE A 31 -2.68 50.79 11.22
C PHE A 31 -1.78 50.01 10.29
N ASP A 32 -0.73 50.64 9.75
CA ASP A 32 0.27 50.00 8.89
C ASP A 32 1.05 48.86 9.64
N GLU A 33 1.32 49.10 10.91
CA GLU A 33 2.01 48.11 11.77
C GLU A 33 1.13 46.90 12.07
N GLN A 34 -0.14 47.12 12.37
CA GLN A 34 -1.14 46.04 12.53
C GLN A 34 -1.34 45.24 11.26
N GLN A 35 -1.42 45.92 10.11
CA GLN A 35 -1.50 45.20 8.81
C GLN A 35 -0.27 44.33 8.54
N LYS A 36 0.94 44.83 8.85
CA LYS A 36 2.18 44.05 8.70
C LYS A 36 2.19 42.84 9.65
N GLN A 37 1.77 43.01 10.89
CA GLN A 37 1.66 41.90 11.85
C GLN A 37 0.66 40.82 11.41
N LEU A 38 -0.51 41.24 10.89
CA LEU A 38 -1.51 40.34 10.35
C LEU A 38 -1.01 39.59 9.11
N ALA A 39 -0.28 40.28 8.24
CA ALA A 39 0.31 39.66 7.05
C ALA A 39 1.38 38.61 7.46
N ALA A 40 2.28 38.96 8.39
CA ALA A 40 3.30 38.04 8.89
C ALA A 40 2.70 36.81 9.59
N LEU A 41 1.60 36.98 10.38
CA LEU A 41 0.90 35.87 11.00
C LEU A 41 0.20 34.95 9.99
N ARG A 42 -0.35 35.51 8.91
CA ARG A 42 -0.94 34.72 7.81
C ARG A 42 0.12 33.92 7.07
N GLU A 43 1.22 34.55 6.71
CA GLU A 43 2.36 33.90 6.04
C GLU A 43 2.93 32.75 6.88
N SER A 44 3.17 32.98 8.19
CA SER A 44 3.63 31.93 9.10
C SER A 44 2.65 30.79 9.26
N ARG A 45 1.34 31.07 9.24
CA ARG A 45 0.29 30.04 9.29
C ARG A 45 0.22 29.21 8.01
N ASP A 46 0.34 29.88 6.86
CA ASP A 46 0.30 29.22 5.55
C ASP A 46 1.54 28.35 5.34
N ASP A 47 2.71 28.81 5.76
CA ASP A 47 3.97 28.03 5.75
C ASP A 47 3.86 26.81 6.67
N GLY A 48 3.34 26.98 7.88
CA GLY A 48 3.11 25.87 8.81
C GLY A 48 2.13 24.82 8.23
N ALA A 49 1.04 25.27 7.61
CA ALA A 49 0.09 24.39 6.97
C ALA A 49 0.68 23.66 5.75
N ALA A 50 1.50 24.34 4.94
CA ALA A 50 2.20 23.76 3.82
C ALA A 50 3.21 22.69 4.27
N GLN A 51 3.96 22.96 5.34
CA GLN A 51 4.92 22.01 5.91
C GLN A 51 4.24 20.74 6.44
N VAL A 52 3.11 20.88 7.17
CA VAL A 52 2.34 19.73 7.66
C VAL A 52 1.79 18.90 6.50
N ARG A 53 1.25 19.53 5.45
CA ARG A 53 0.78 18.83 4.25
C ARG A 53 1.90 18.08 3.55
N ALA A 54 3.06 18.70 3.38
CA ALA A 54 4.23 18.07 2.77
C ALA A 54 4.69 16.84 3.59
N GLN A 55 4.71 16.96 4.91
CA GLN A 55 5.05 15.85 5.79
C GLN A 55 4.03 14.70 5.71
N GLN A 56 2.73 15.00 5.72
CA GLN A 56 1.68 14.00 5.54
C GLN A 56 1.80 13.28 4.19
N GLN A 57 2.06 14.03 3.12
CA GLN A 57 2.27 13.48 1.78
C GLN A 57 3.52 12.58 1.72
N ALA A 58 4.60 12.97 2.39
CA ALA A 58 5.82 12.17 2.46
C ALA A 58 5.57 10.84 3.19
N VAL A 59 4.89 10.86 4.33
CA VAL A 59 4.50 9.64 5.08
C VAL A 59 3.62 8.75 4.20
N PHE A 60 2.57 9.30 3.58
CA PHE A 60 1.65 8.57 2.71
C PHE A 60 2.37 7.89 1.53
N ASN A 61 3.34 8.58 0.91
CA ASN A 61 4.11 8.05 -0.21
C ASN A 61 5.27 7.12 0.19
N SER A 62 5.66 7.11 1.46
CA SER A 62 6.71 6.19 1.97
C SER A 62 6.17 4.85 2.45
N MET A 63 4.85 4.69 2.54
CA MET A 63 4.23 3.41 2.91
C MET A 63 4.58 2.34 1.88
N VAL A 64 4.88 1.13 2.35
CA VAL A 64 5.16 -0.05 1.51
C VAL A 64 3.87 -0.55 0.87
N GLU A 65 2.78 -0.55 1.63
CA GLU A 65 1.46 -0.95 1.14
C GLU A 65 0.90 0.08 0.16
N GLY A 66 0.16 -0.41 -0.82
CA GLY A 66 -0.67 0.42 -1.67
C GLY A 66 -1.85 1.00 -0.90
N VAL A 67 -2.11 2.30 -0.99
CA VAL A 67 -3.26 2.93 -0.33
C VAL A 67 -4.09 3.70 -1.33
N LEU A 68 -5.40 3.42 -1.31
CA LEU A 68 -6.43 4.07 -2.10
C LEU A 68 -7.45 4.72 -1.17
N VAL A 69 -7.73 5.99 -1.40
CA VAL A 69 -8.81 6.72 -0.71
C VAL A 69 -9.89 7.07 -1.73
N LEU A 70 -11.13 6.75 -1.40
CA LEU A 70 -12.31 7.05 -2.21
C LEU A 70 -13.16 8.11 -1.54
N ASP A 71 -13.84 8.91 -2.34
CA ASP A 71 -14.84 9.87 -1.87
C ASP A 71 -16.23 9.23 -1.65
N GLU A 72 -17.23 10.03 -1.26
CA GLU A 72 -18.62 9.61 -1.05
C GLU A 72 -19.26 8.97 -2.30
N SER A 73 -18.81 9.38 -3.48
CA SER A 73 -19.28 8.87 -4.77
C SER A 73 -18.52 7.62 -5.23
N SER A 74 -17.62 7.08 -4.41
CA SER A 74 -16.71 5.98 -4.73
C SER A 74 -15.75 6.28 -5.89
N LYS A 75 -15.40 7.57 -6.07
CA LYS A 75 -14.36 8.01 -6.99
C LYS A 75 -13.03 8.10 -6.27
N VAL A 76 -11.96 7.90 -7.01
CA VAL A 76 -10.58 7.98 -6.50
C VAL A 76 -10.28 9.41 -6.05
N GLN A 77 -10.00 9.58 -4.75
CA GLN A 77 -9.58 10.83 -4.17
C GLN A 77 -8.06 10.93 -4.05
N LEU A 78 -7.43 9.88 -3.51
CA LEU A 78 -5.98 9.80 -3.34
C LEU A 78 -5.47 8.38 -3.62
N VAL A 79 -4.29 8.30 -4.19
CA VAL A 79 -3.48 7.08 -4.34
C VAL A 79 -2.06 7.39 -3.87
N ASN A 80 -1.38 6.43 -3.24
CA ASN A 80 0.02 6.58 -2.90
C ASN A 80 0.93 5.96 -3.97
N ARG A 81 2.22 6.27 -3.90
CA ARG A 81 3.21 5.81 -4.88
C ARG A 81 3.35 4.29 -4.96
N SER A 82 3.12 3.58 -3.86
CA SER A 82 3.17 2.12 -3.83
C SER A 82 2.02 1.51 -4.61
N LEU A 83 0.80 2.07 -4.50
CA LEU A 83 -0.35 1.64 -5.29
C LEU A 83 -0.15 1.90 -6.78
N GLU A 84 0.38 3.08 -7.15
CA GLU A 84 0.69 3.41 -8.54
C GLU A 84 1.64 2.39 -9.17
N LYS A 85 2.67 1.96 -8.43
CA LYS A 85 3.61 0.93 -8.86
C LYS A 85 2.96 -0.46 -8.95
N LEU A 86 2.16 -0.83 -7.94
CA LEU A 86 1.50 -2.14 -7.84
C LEU A 86 0.60 -2.39 -9.05
N PHE A 87 -0.18 -1.37 -9.44
CA PHE A 87 -1.11 -1.44 -10.58
C PHE A 87 -0.52 -0.90 -11.89
N SER A 88 0.74 -0.47 -11.89
CA SER A 88 1.40 0.14 -13.07
C SER A 88 0.58 1.29 -13.66
N LEU A 89 0.02 2.16 -12.81
CA LEU A 89 -0.81 3.27 -13.23
C LEU A 89 0.05 4.30 -13.97
N ALA A 90 -0.25 4.52 -15.26
CA ALA A 90 0.53 5.43 -16.12
C ALA A 90 0.02 6.87 -16.13
N ALA A 91 -1.19 7.13 -15.61
CA ALA A 91 -1.85 8.42 -15.62
C ALA A 91 -2.46 8.76 -14.25
N ASP A 92 -2.78 10.03 -14.02
CA ASP A 92 -3.53 10.46 -12.83
C ASP A 92 -4.95 9.87 -12.88
N VAL A 93 -5.24 9.03 -11.89
CA VAL A 93 -6.54 8.32 -11.77
C VAL A 93 -7.52 9.05 -10.86
N ARG A 94 -7.20 10.24 -10.38
CA ARG A 94 -8.08 11.02 -9.50
C ARG A 94 -9.39 11.36 -10.18
N SER A 95 -10.46 11.38 -9.40
CA SER A 95 -11.84 11.61 -9.85
C SER A 95 -12.41 10.55 -10.80
N GLN A 96 -11.66 9.51 -11.15
CA GLN A 96 -12.14 8.36 -11.91
C GLN A 96 -12.88 7.38 -11.00
N THR A 97 -13.76 6.58 -11.56
CA THR A 97 -14.36 5.44 -10.88
C THR A 97 -13.34 4.30 -10.73
N ILE A 98 -13.58 3.38 -9.80
CA ILE A 98 -12.71 2.20 -9.59
C ILE A 98 -12.55 1.39 -10.88
N ILE A 99 -13.63 1.20 -11.62
CA ILE A 99 -13.61 0.42 -12.86
C ILE A 99 -12.78 1.11 -13.96
N GLU A 100 -12.90 2.44 -14.08
CA GLU A 100 -12.09 3.22 -15.04
C GLU A 100 -10.61 3.19 -14.69
N ALA A 101 -10.28 3.35 -13.38
CA ALA A 101 -8.91 3.45 -12.89
C ALA A 101 -8.17 2.09 -12.87
N PHE A 102 -8.83 1.04 -12.38
CA PHE A 102 -8.17 -0.24 -12.09
C PHE A 102 -8.61 -1.38 -13.00
N ARG A 103 -9.74 -1.24 -13.70
CA ARG A 103 -10.33 -2.25 -14.59
C ARG A 103 -10.57 -3.60 -13.92
N LEU A 104 -10.86 -3.60 -12.62
CA LEU A 104 -11.11 -4.75 -11.77
C LEU A 104 -12.54 -4.71 -11.24
N PRO A 105 -13.47 -5.51 -11.79
CA PRO A 105 -14.85 -5.59 -11.31
C PRO A 105 -14.94 -6.04 -9.86
N GLU A 106 -14.07 -6.96 -9.43
CA GLU A 106 -14.01 -7.50 -8.08
C GLU A 106 -13.77 -6.40 -7.03
N LEU A 107 -12.91 -5.44 -7.37
CA LEU A 107 -12.62 -4.29 -6.51
C LEU A 107 -13.84 -3.35 -6.38
N ALA A 108 -14.59 -3.18 -7.46
CA ALA A 108 -15.83 -2.40 -7.45
C ALA A 108 -16.91 -3.09 -6.60
N ASP A 109 -17.03 -4.41 -6.67
CA ASP A 109 -17.96 -5.18 -5.86
C ASP A 109 -17.58 -5.16 -4.37
N LEU A 110 -16.28 -5.21 -4.05
CA LEU A 110 -15.78 -5.05 -2.69
C LEU A 110 -16.22 -3.70 -2.11
N VAL A 111 -16.07 -2.61 -2.85
CA VAL A 111 -16.48 -1.28 -2.39
C VAL A 111 -17.99 -1.16 -2.22
N LYS A 112 -18.80 -1.83 -3.07
CA LYS A 112 -20.26 -1.89 -2.87
C LYS A 112 -20.64 -2.60 -1.57
N ARG A 113 -19.98 -3.73 -1.25
CA ARG A 113 -20.19 -4.47 0.01
C ARG A 113 -19.79 -3.65 1.23
N LEU A 114 -18.72 -2.86 1.12
CA LEU A 114 -18.24 -2.01 2.19
C LEU A 114 -19.28 -0.98 2.68
N ARG A 115 -20.23 -0.61 1.82
CA ARG A 115 -21.37 0.25 2.22
C ARG A 115 -22.33 -0.41 3.21
N GLN A 116 -22.33 -1.75 3.27
CA GLN A 116 -23.20 -2.52 4.17
C GLN A 116 -22.46 -2.98 5.43
N GLU A 117 -21.18 -3.34 5.30
CA GLU A 117 -20.40 -4.00 6.35
C GLU A 117 -19.42 -3.09 7.09
N CYS A 118 -19.27 -1.82 6.68
CA CYS A 118 -18.37 -0.80 7.23
C CYS A 118 -16.87 -1.16 7.22
N SER A 119 -16.50 -2.43 7.25
CA SER A 119 -15.12 -2.89 7.11
C SER A 119 -15.04 -4.30 6.54
N MET A 120 -14.02 -4.57 5.74
CA MET A 120 -13.70 -5.88 5.18
C MET A 120 -12.20 -6.14 5.33
N GLN A 121 -11.85 -7.36 5.76
CA GLN A 121 -10.46 -7.77 5.95
C GLN A 121 -10.12 -8.97 5.07
N SER A 122 -8.86 -9.04 4.65
CA SER A 122 -8.25 -10.20 3.98
C SER A 122 -8.97 -10.68 2.72
N TYR A 123 -9.37 -9.74 1.86
CA TYR A 123 -9.89 -10.10 0.55
C TYR A 123 -8.73 -10.25 -0.45
N THR A 124 -8.47 -11.49 -0.90
CA THR A 124 -7.37 -11.76 -1.84
C THR A 124 -7.85 -11.62 -3.27
N LEU A 125 -7.10 -10.85 -4.06
CA LEU A 125 -7.30 -10.63 -5.49
C LEU A 125 -6.09 -11.12 -6.28
N GLU A 126 -6.35 -11.75 -7.42
CA GLU A 126 -5.35 -11.98 -8.44
C GLU A 126 -5.43 -10.85 -9.47
N LEU A 127 -4.29 -10.17 -9.72
CA LEU A 127 -4.25 -9.09 -10.68
C LEU A 127 -4.02 -9.64 -12.09
N PRO A 128 -4.86 -9.29 -13.07
CA PRO A 128 -4.67 -9.70 -14.45
C PRO A 128 -3.43 -9.04 -15.04
N GLY A 129 -2.52 -9.83 -15.63
CA GLY A 129 -1.29 -9.32 -16.26
C GLY A 129 -0.40 -10.42 -16.79
N MET A 130 0.80 -10.05 -17.30
CA MET A 130 1.81 -10.99 -17.77
C MET A 130 2.45 -11.82 -16.64
N GLU A 131 2.42 -11.33 -15.42
CA GLU A 131 2.91 -12.00 -14.22
C GLU A 131 1.76 -12.21 -13.25
N GLU A 132 1.65 -13.41 -12.69
CA GLU A 132 0.71 -13.72 -11.62
C GLU A 132 1.03 -12.85 -10.40
N ARG A 133 0.20 -11.84 -10.12
CA ARG A 133 0.34 -10.97 -8.92
C ARG A 133 -0.84 -11.21 -8.00
N TRP A 134 -0.52 -11.39 -6.74
CA TRP A 134 -1.50 -11.62 -5.68
C TRP A 134 -1.50 -10.46 -4.71
N VAL A 135 -2.69 -9.93 -4.43
CA VAL A 135 -2.85 -8.78 -3.55
C VAL A 135 -3.92 -9.07 -2.52
N GLU A 136 -3.62 -8.82 -1.27
CA GLU A 136 -4.62 -8.81 -0.20
C GLU A 136 -5.13 -7.39 0.00
N VAL A 137 -6.45 -7.23 0.04
CA VAL A 137 -7.11 -5.93 0.20
C VAL A 137 -7.84 -5.88 1.54
N ASN A 138 -7.50 -4.89 2.34
CA ASN A 138 -8.23 -4.51 3.53
C ASN A 138 -8.96 -3.20 3.28
N ALA A 139 -10.25 -3.14 3.55
CA ALA A 139 -11.07 -1.98 3.26
C ALA A 139 -11.87 -1.53 4.48
N ALA A 140 -11.96 -0.22 4.69
CA ALA A 140 -12.74 0.39 5.75
C ALA A 140 -13.49 1.62 5.25
N ALA A 141 -14.74 1.76 5.66
CA ALA A 141 -15.54 2.95 5.43
C ALA A 141 -15.06 4.11 6.30
N VAL A 142 -14.96 5.29 5.72
CA VAL A 142 -14.70 6.54 6.45
C VAL A 142 -16.03 7.13 6.84
N LEU A 143 -16.30 7.19 8.14
CA LEU A 143 -17.55 7.73 8.69
C LEU A 143 -17.31 9.12 9.27
N ASP A 144 -18.30 10.01 9.17
CA ASP A 144 -18.30 11.28 9.89
C ASP A 144 -18.80 11.09 11.36
N ARG A 145 -18.92 12.21 12.10
CA ARG A 145 -19.37 12.19 13.49
C ARG A 145 -20.80 11.68 13.66
N ASP A 146 -21.61 11.77 12.63
CA ASP A 146 -23.00 11.38 12.59
C ASP A 146 -23.17 9.92 12.07
N GLY A 147 -22.07 9.21 11.82
CA GLY A 147 -22.06 7.84 11.30
C GLY A 147 -22.35 7.73 9.80
N ILE A 148 -22.36 8.86 9.09
CA ILE A 148 -22.59 8.87 7.64
C ILE A 148 -21.29 8.57 6.92
N GLN A 149 -21.32 7.64 5.96
CA GLN A 149 -20.15 7.30 5.15
C GLN A 149 -19.75 8.45 4.23
N ARG A 150 -18.52 8.95 4.39
CA ARG A 150 -17.91 10.02 3.61
C ARG A 150 -16.88 9.54 2.60
N GLY A 151 -16.61 8.24 2.60
CA GLY A 151 -15.68 7.63 1.68
C GLY A 151 -15.25 6.24 2.12
N ALA A 152 -14.13 5.77 1.56
CA ALA A 152 -13.53 4.51 1.94
C ALA A 152 -12.00 4.59 1.82
N ILE A 153 -11.31 3.80 2.64
CA ILE A 153 -9.86 3.58 2.54
C ILE A 153 -9.66 2.10 2.24
N LEU A 154 -8.85 1.83 1.22
CA LEU A 154 -8.43 0.48 0.87
C LEU A 154 -6.91 0.40 0.97
N VAL A 155 -6.43 -0.65 1.64
CA VAL A 155 -5.00 -0.95 1.81
C VAL A 155 -4.71 -2.24 1.08
N PHE A 156 -3.67 -2.24 0.26
CA PHE A 156 -3.27 -3.34 -0.62
C PHE A 156 -1.91 -3.87 -0.18
N HIS A 157 -1.86 -5.14 0.20
CA HIS A 157 -0.65 -5.88 0.49
C HIS A 157 -0.25 -6.75 -0.70
N ASP A 158 0.96 -6.58 -1.21
CA ASP A 158 1.50 -7.45 -2.25
C ASP A 158 1.94 -8.79 -1.66
N LEU A 159 1.19 -9.84 -1.95
CA LEU A 159 1.45 -11.22 -1.52
C LEU A 159 2.19 -12.04 -2.57
N THR A 160 2.56 -11.46 -3.72
CA THR A 160 3.12 -12.17 -4.87
C THR A 160 4.32 -13.03 -4.48
N ARG A 161 5.28 -12.45 -3.75
CA ARG A 161 6.47 -13.16 -3.30
C ARG A 161 6.14 -14.32 -2.34
N ILE A 162 5.19 -14.13 -1.44
CA ILE A 162 4.76 -15.15 -0.48
C ILE A 162 4.10 -16.29 -1.24
N LYS A 163 3.18 -16.01 -2.15
CA LYS A 163 2.49 -17.00 -2.98
C LYS A 163 3.45 -17.78 -3.88
N GLN A 164 4.43 -17.12 -4.48
CA GLN A 164 5.47 -17.76 -5.27
C GLN A 164 6.31 -18.72 -4.42
N LEU A 165 6.71 -18.32 -3.22
CA LEU A 165 7.45 -19.19 -2.29
C LEU A 165 6.62 -20.39 -1.84
N GLU A 166 5.34 -20.18 -1.50
CA GLU A 166 4.41 -21.27 -1.15
C GLU A 166 4.25 -22.27 -2.31
N ARG A 167 4.07 -21.78 -3.54
CA ARG A 167 3.97 -22.61 -4.74
C ARG A 167 5.25 -23.40 -4.99
N THR A 168 6.41 -22.74 -4.96
CA THR A 168 7.71 -23.41 -5.12
C THR A 168 7.90 -24.51 -4.09
N ARG A 169 7.52 -24.23 -2.82
CA ARG A 169 7.58 -25.25 -1.75
C ARG A 169 6.65 -26.43 -2.02
N GLN A 170 5.42 -26.16 -2.49
CA GLN A 170 4.47 -27.24 -2.83
C GLN A 170 4.97 -28.08 -4.00
N GLU A 171 5.47 -27.44 -5.06
CA GLU A 171 6.06 -28.12 -6.22
C GLU A 171 7.28 -28.96 -5.82
N PHE A 172 8.13 -28.42 -4.95
CA PHE A 172 9.27 -29.16 -4.40
C PHE A 172 8.83 -30.43 -3.66
N VAL A 173 7.89 -30.33 -2.72
CA VAL A 173 7.37 -31.47 -1.96
C VAL A 173 6.71 -32.50 -2.89
N ALA A 174 5.95 -32.06 -3.88
CA ALA A 174 5.32 -32.94 -4.85
C ALA A 174 6.36 -33.69 -5.69
N ASN A 175 7.36 -33.00 -6.21
CA ASN A 175 8.44 -33.58 -7.02
C ASN A 175 9.27 -34.59 -6.21
N VAL A 176 9.67 -34.24 -4.99
CA VAL A 176 10.36 -35.16 -4.07
C VAL A 176 9.54 -36.42 -3.83
N SER A 177 8.23 -36.26 -3.55
CA SER A 177 7.34 -37.40 -3.31
C SER A 177 7.25 -38.33 -4.54
N HIS A 178 7.23 -37.79 -5.74
CA HIS A 178 7.23 -38.56 -6.97
C HIS A 178 8.57 -39.30 -7.21
N GLU A 179 9.70 -38.59 -7.01
CA GLU A 179 11.04 -39.15 -7.20
C GLU A 179 11.36 -40.27 -6.17
N LEU A 180 10.80 -40.21 -4.96
CA LEU A 180 10.93 -41.25 -3.95
C LEU A 180 10.00 -42.44 -4.19
N ARG A 181 8.77 -42.17 -4.66
CA ARG A 181 7.75 -43.24 -4.85
C ARG A 181 8.14 -44.24 -5.92
N THR A 182 8.72 -43.79 -7.01
CA THR A 182 9.10 -44.64 -8.15
C THR A 182 10.09 -45.73 -7.77
N PRO A 183 11.29 -45.44 -7.20
CA PRO A 183 12.22 -46.49 -6.80
C PRO A 183 11.67 -47.35 -5.68
N LEU A 184 10.91 -46.81 -4.73
CA LEU A 184 10.29 -47.55 -3.65
C LEU A 184 9.28 -48.60 -4.17
N SER A 185 8.47 -48.24 -5.16
CA SER A 185 7.52 -49.16 -5.79
C SER A 185 8.21 -50.28 -6.53
N LEU A 186 9.35 -49.99 -7.21
CA LEU A 186 10.17 -51.02 -7.87
C LEU A 186 10.81 -51.97 -6.85
N ILE A 187 11.42 -51.45 -5.76
CA ILE A 187 11.97 -52.27 -4.68
C ILE A 187 10.90 -53.21 -4.12
N LYS A 188 9.70 -52.64 -3.81
CA LYS A 188 8.57 -53.44 -3.33
C LYS A 188 8.19 -54.56 -4.26
N GLY A 189 8.02 -54.27 -5.58
CA GLY A 189 7.66 -55.28 -6.57
C GLY A 189 8.71 -56.38 -6.71
N PHE A 190 10.00 -56.06 -6.70
CA PHE A 190 11.04 -57.09 -6.71
C PHE A 190 11.07 -57.93 -5.45
N VAL A 191 10.86 -57.32 -4.30
CA VAL A 191 10.73 -58.08 -3.02
C VAL A 191 9.54 -59.03 -3.08
N GLU A 192 8.38 -58.58 -3.51
CA GLU A 192 7.17 -59.42 -3.69
C GLU A 192 7.43 -60.57 -4.63
N THR A 193 8.05 -60.33 -5.80
CA THR A 193 8.41 -61.38 -6.76
C THR A 193 9.39 -62.41 -6.19
N LEU A 194 10.37 -61.97 -5.39
CA LEU A 194 11.29 -62.87 -4.69
C LEU A 194 10.56 -63.75 -3.69
N LEU A 195 9.61 -63.19 -2.92
CA LEU A 195 8.84 -63.95 -1.94
C LEU A 195 7.87 -64.94 -2.57
N GLU A 196 7.30 -64.64 -3.73
CA GLU A 196 6.40 -65.52 -4.52
C GLU A 196 7.10 -66.71 -5.16
N GLY A 197 8.40 -66.79 -5.12
CA GLY A 197 9.11 -67.98 -5.57
C GLY A 197 10.39 -67.74 -6.37
N ALA A 198 10.66 -66.55 -6.84
CA ALA A 198 11.87 -66.24 -7.63
C ALA A 198 13.15 -66.40 -6.77
N LYS A 199 13.07 -66.41 -5.45
CA LYS A 199 14.18 -66.74 -4.53
C LYS A 199 14.74 -68.16 -4.70
N ASN A 200 13.95 -69.11 -5.27
CA ASN A 200 14.36 -70.48 -5.52
C ASN A 200 15.20 -70.65 -6.79
N ASP A 201 15.31 -69.61 -7.63
CA ASP A 201 16.17 -69.56 -8.78
C ASP A 201 17.36 -68.63 -8.48
N PRO A 202 18.58 -69.16 -8.30
CA PRO A 202 19.72 -68.36 -7.84
C PRO A 202 20.10 -67.20 -8.77
N GLU A 203 19.94 -67.42 -10.08
CA GLU A 203 20.27 -66.36 -11.08
C GLU A 203 19.27 -65.19 -11.01
N LYS A 204 17.97 -65.50 -10.95
CA LYS A 204 16.92 -64.49 -10.86
C LYS A 204 16.99 -63.78 -9.50
N ALA A 205 17.20 -64.50 -8.40
CA ALA A 205 17.35 -63.95 -7.07
C ALA A 205 18.49 -62.94 -7.04
N THR A 206 19.65 -63.29 -7.55
CA THR A 206 20.82 -62.39 -7.58
C THR A 206 20.52 -61.14 -8.40
N ARG A 207 19.91 -61.30 -9.60
CA ARG A 207 19.58 -60.14 -10.45
C ARG A 207 18.57 -59.17 -9.80
N PHE A 208 17.55 -59.71 -9.11
CA PHE A 208 16.57 -58.87 -8.40
C PHE A 208 17.16 -58.15 -7.19
N LEU A 209 18.01 -58.85 -6.43
CA LEU A 209 18.72 -58.23 -5.30
C LEU A 209 19.66 -57.10 -5.76
N GLN A 210 20.41 -57.26 -6.83
CA GLN A 210 21.23 -56.18 -7.40
C GLN A 210 20.41 -55.01 -7.89
N THR A 211 19.19 -55.24 -8.39
CA THR A 211 18.29 -54.18 -8.83
C THR A 211 17.74 -53.44 -7.62
N ILE A 212 17.38 -54.13 -6.54
CA ILE A 212 16.95 -53.53 -5.23
C ILE A 212 18.08 -52.67 -4.70
N GLU A 213 19.30 -53.16 -4.62
CA GLU A 213 20.49 -52.46 -4.15
C GLU A 213 20.67 -51.14 -4.90
N LYS A 214 20.66 -51.19 -6.25
CA LYS A 214 20.79 -50.01 -7.11
C LYS A 214 19.70 -48.93 -6.80
N HIS A 215 18.45 -49.34 -6.59
CA HIS A 215 17.37 -48.40 -6.28
C HIS A 215 17.46 -47.84 -4.85
N THR A 216 18.01 -48.63 -3.93
CA THR A 216 18.28 -48.19 -2.53
C THR A 216 19.40 -47.15 -2.52
N ASP A 217 20.50 -47.40 -3.24
CA ASP A 217 21.60 -46.43 -3.37
C ASP A 217 21.11 -45.09 -3.97
N ARG A 218 20.26 -45.20 -5.02
CA ARG A 218 19.63 -43.98 -5.59
C ARG A 218 18.78 -43.23 -4.62
N LEU A 219 18.01 -43.90 -3.74
CA LEU A 219 17.21 -43.27 -2.69
C LEU A 219 18.10 -42.56 -1.67
N THR A 220 19.20 -43.22 -1.26
CA THR A 220 20.16 -42.66 -0.30
C THR A 220 20.75 -41.36 -0.87
N PHE A 221 21.19 -41.38 -2.12
CA PHE A 221 21.72 -40.18 -2.82
C PHE A 221 20.71 -39.05 -2.88
N LEU A 222 19.45 -39.36 -3.26
CA LEU A 222 18.38 -38.33 -3.28
C LEU A 222 18.11 -37.70 -1.92
N ILE A 223 18.17 -38.49 -0.83
CA ILE A 223 17.99 -38.00 0.53
C ILE A 223 19.16 -37.10 0.95
N GLU A 224 20.39 -37.47 0.63
CA GLU A 224 21.59 -36.68 0.92
C GLU A 224 21.55 -35.32 0.18
N ASP A 225 21.16 -35.32 -1.08
CA ASP A 225 20.98 -34.10 -1.86
C ASP A 225 19.91 -33.18 -1.22
N LEU A 226 18.79 -33.74 -0.79
CA LEU A 226 17.71 -32.99 -0.14
C LEU A 226 18.15 -32.35 1.19
N LEU A 227 18.95 -33.10 1.99
CA LEU A 227 19.48 -32.58 3.25
C LEU A 227 20.51 -31.45 3.04
N THR A 228 21.20 -31.45 1.92
CA THR A 228 22.18 -30.40 1.56
C THR A 228 21.51 -29.08 1.17
N ILE A 229 20.28 -29.13 0.63
CA ILE A 229 19.52 -27.97 0.17
C ILE A 229 18.67 -27.35 1.32
N SER A 230 18.40 -28.12 2.38
CA SER A 230 17.60 -27.69 3.53
C SER A 230 18.40 -26.90 4.56
#